data_113ad6e2c6322f2884f4872405152fd3
#
_entry.id   113ad6e2c6322f2884f4872405152fd3
#
_cell.length_a   1.000
_cell.length_b   1.000
_cell.length_c   1.000
_cell.angle_alpha   90.00
_cell.angle_beta   90.00
_cell.angle_gamma   90.00
#
_symmetry.space_group_name_H-M   'P 1'
#
loop_
_entity.id
_entity.type
_entity.pdbx_description
1 polymer ?
#
loop_
_entity_poly.entity_id
_entity_poly.type
_entity_poly.pdbx_seq_one_letter_code
_entity_poly.pdbx_strand_id
1 'polypeptide(L)'
;MAPAADGGVWYTAQRTGRLGWLDPESGRVREIPLGAGSSPHGVIVGPDDAAWVTDSGLNAILRVDPDDDVVTRYPLPAEAAGANLNTAAFDRNGVLWFTGQAGWYGRVDPASGQVDAFRAPRGTGPYGITATPDGDIYFASLAGSYLGQVDIGSGEVTVLEPPTAGAGVRRAWSDSKGRIWVAEWNAGQVGVYDPSDGSWREWRLPGDSPQPYAVYVDELDVVWLTEFTADAIVRFDPLTATFRSFAPPSVPSAVRQLLGRPGEVWGAESAADRLVVVRYAAAD
;
A
#
# COMPACT_ATOMS: atom_id res chain seq x y z
N MET A 1 1.71 -2.85 -7.58
CA MET A 1 2.88 -2.46 -8.39
C MET A 1 3.81 -1.58 -7.56
N ALA A 2 5.12 -1.58 -7.84
CA ALA A 2 6.13 -0.81 -7.12
C ALA A 2 7.25 -0.41 -8.11
N PRO A 3 7.52 0.90 -8.30
CA PRO A 3 8.68 1.36 -9.04
C PRO A 3 9.98 0.90 -8.35
N ALA A 4 10.94 0.42 -9.13
CA ALA A 4 12.24 -0.04 -8.68
C ALA A 4 13.35 0.98 -8.99
N ALA A 5 14.49 0.87 -8.29
CA ALA A 5 15.63 1.79 -8.46
C ALA A 5 16.29 1.67 -9.83
N ASP A 6 16.21 0.50 -10.47
CA ASP A 6 16.71 0.24 -11.84
C ASP A 6 15.90 0.92 -12.96
N GLY A 7 14.84 1.64 -12.60
CA GLY A 7 13.92 2.30 -13.54
C GLY A 7 12.71 1.44 -13.92
N GLY A 8 12.72 0.15 -13.63
CA GLY A 8 11.61 -0.76 -13.88
C GLY A 8 10.43 -0.57 -12.91
N VAL A 9 9.39 -1.35 -13.16
CA VAL A 9 8.20 -1.36 -12.30
C VAL A 9 7.75 -2.80 -12.06
N TRP A 10 7.79 -3.22 -10.80
CA TRP A 10 7.24 -4.50 -10.37
C TRP A 10 5.71 -4.44 -10.31
N TYR A 11 5.03 -5.52 -10.69
CA TYR A 11 3.57 -5.64 -10.54
C TYR A 11 3.16 -7.09 -10.23
N THR A 12 2.07 -7.23 -9.50
CA THR A 12 1.48 -8.54 -9.18
C THR A 12 0.43 -8.92 -10.21
N ALA A 13 0.56 -10.12 -10.78
CA ALA A 13 -0.42 -10.75 -11.66
C ALA A 13 -1.19 -11.80 -10.87
N GLN A 14 -2.15 -11.35 -10.06
CA GLN A 14 -2.83 -12.15 -9.04
C GLN A 14 -3.50 -13.41 -9.59
N ARG A 15 -4.15 -13.32 -10.75
CA ARG A 15 -4.91 -14.44 -11.35
C ARG A 15 -4.01 -15.52 -11.91
N THR A 16 -2.79 -15.17 -12.29
CA THR A 16 -1.83 -16.10 -12.91
C THR A 16 -0.75 -16.57 -11.96
N GLY A 17 -0.73 -16.05 -10.71
CA GLY A 17 0.26 -16.38 -9.70
C GLY A 17 1.69 -15.98 -10.07
N ARG A 18 1.85 -14.81 -10.69
CA ARG A 18 3.13 -14.31 -11.16
C ARG A 18 3.48 -12.94 -10.60
N LEU A 19 4.76 -12.67 -10.51
CA LEU A 19 5.32 -11.33 -10.37
C LEU A 19 5.83 -10.89 -11.74
N GLY A 20 5.45 -9.69 -12.19
CA GLY A 20 5.94 -9.11 -13.42
C GLY A 20 6.88 -7.92 -13.14
N TRP A 21 7.85 -7.74 -14.01
CA TRP A 21 8.72 -6.56 -14.07
C TRP A 21 8.59 -5.93 -15.45
N LEU A 22 8.26 -4.65 -15.51
CA LEU A 22 8.10 -3.86 -16.72
C LEU A 22 9.26 -2.87 -16.83
N ASP A 23 9.94 -2.86 -17.96
CA ASP A 23 10.81 -1.76 -18.41
C ASP A 23 9.91 -0.72 -19.12
N PRO A 24 9.66 0.45 -18.54
CA PRO A 24 8.74 1.43 -19.11
C PRO A 24 9.30 2.17 -20.34
N GLU A 25 10.62 2.08 -20.61
CA GLU A 25 11.24 2.70 -21.79
C GLU A 25 11.09 1.80 -23.02
N SER A 26 11.41 0.51 -22.88
CA SER A 26 11.33 -0.44 -24.00
C SER A 26 9.99 -1.16 -24.11
N GLY A 27 9.18 -1.14 -23.06
CA GLY A 27 7.95 -1.91 -22.96
C GLY A 27 8.18 -3.41 -22.74
N ARG A 28 9.41 -3.85 -22.47
CA ARG A 28 9.70 -5.26 -22.15
C ARG A 28 9.10 -5.67 -20.83
N VAL A 29 8.55 -6.87 -20.80
CA VAL A 29 8.00 -7.49 -19.60
C VAL A 29 8.77 -8.78 -19.31
N ARG A 30 9.12 -8.99 -18.03
CA ARG A 30 9.62 -10.23 -17.47
C ARG A 30 8.60 -10.75 -16.47
N GLU A 31 8.26 -12.02 -16.51
CA GLU A 31 7.31 -12.64 -15.59
C GLU A 31 7.96 -13.81 -14.83
N ILE A 32 7.82 -13.79 -13.51
CA ILE A 32 8.41 -14.75 -12.58
C ILE A 32 7.27 -15.56 -11.94
N PRO A 33 7.21 -16.89 -12.14
CA PRO A 33 6.25 -17.74 -11.47
C PRO A 33 6.52 -17.80 -9.95
N LEU A 34 5.52 -17.54 -9.13
CA LEU A 34 5.66 -17.54 -7.66
C LEU A 34 5.33 -18.90 -7.01
N GLY A 35 4.93 -19.87 -7.80
CA GLY A 35 4.63 -21.24 -7.37
C GLY A 35 3.15 -21.60 -7.45
N ALA A 36 2.89 -22.91 -7.35
CA ALA A 36 1.54 -23.44 -7.44
C ALA A 36 0.65 -22.92 -6.30
N GLY A 37 -0.54 -22.41 -6.64
CA GLY A 37 -1.48 -21.84 -5.69
C GLY A 37 -1.21 -20.38 -5.32
N SER A 38 -0.18 -19.73 -5.88
CA SER A 38 0.08 -18.30 -5.66
C SER A 38 -1.07 -17.42 -6.12
N SER A 39 -1.36 -16.40 -5.32
CA SER A 39 -2.29 -15.31 -5.61
C SER A 39 -1.74 -14.01 -5.00
N PRO A 40 -0.70 -13.42 -5.65
CA PRO A 40 0.02 -12.29 -5.12
C PRO A 40 -0.87 -11.04 -5.11
N HIS A 41 -0.86 -10.30 -4.00
CA HIS A 41 -1.71 -9.12 -3.83
C HIS A 41 -0.91 -7.83 -3.92
N GLY A 42 -0.04 -7.55 -2.97
CA GLY A 42 0.81 -6.37 -2.92
C GLY A 42 2.26 -6.67 -3.28
N VAL A 43 2.98 -5.68 -3.80
CA VAL A 43 4.43 -5.72 -3.98
C VAL A 43 5.02 -4.39 -3.53
N ILE A 44 6.16 -4.45 -2.85
CA ILE A 44 7.03 -3.32 -2.51
C ILE A 44 8.47 -3.68 -2.85
N VAL A 45 9.31 -2.67 -3.00
CA VAL A 45 10.77 -2.86 -3.10
C VAL A 45 11.36 -2.74 -1.70
N GLY A 46 12.15 -3.72 -1.31
CA GLY A 46 12.82 -3.75 -0.02
C GLY A 46 14.10 -2.92 0.02
N PRO A 47 14.71 -2.75 1.21
CA PRO A 47 15.99 -2.07 1.36
C PRO A 47 17.17 -2.82 0.71
N ASP A 48 16.93 -4.06 0.27
CA ASP A 48 17.83 -4.95 -0.45
C ASP A 48 17.56 -4.96 -1.98
N ASP A 49 16.79 -3.98 -2.48
CA ASP A 49 16.30 -3.85 -3.85
C ASP A 49 15.46 -5.03 -4.37
N ALA A 50 15.22 -6.05 -3.54
CA ALA A 50 14.37 -7.18 -3.89
C ALA A 50 12.88 -6.80 -3.92
N ALA A 51 12.10 -7.53 -4.73
CA ALA A 51 10.65 -7.41 -4.71
C ALA A 51 10.08 -8.27 -3.57
N TRP A 52 9.35 -7.62 -2.64
CA TRP A 52 8.67 -8.28 -1.53
C TRP A 52 7.16 -8.30 -1.78
N VAL A 53 6.59 -9.50 -1.76
CA VAL A 53 5.22 -9.75 -2.20
C VAL A 53 4.39 -10.33 -1.06
N THR A 54 3.20 -9.79 -0.84
CA THR A 54 2.18 -10.41 0.01
C THR A 54 1.37 -11.38 -0.84
N ASP A 55 1.44 -12.68 -0.54
CA ASP A 55 0.74 -13.72 -1.32
C ASP A 55 -0.38 -14.37 -0.52
N SER A 56 -1.63 -14.04 -0.89
CA SER A 56 -2.82 -14.57 -0.21
C SER A 56 -3.08 -16.05 -0.51
N GLY A 57 -2.74 -16.52 -1.70
CA GLY A 57 -2.95 -17.91 -2.10
C GLY A 57 -1.99 -18.85 -1.38
N LEU A 58 -0.73 -18.45 -1.26
CA LEU A 58 0.29 -19.21 -0.52
C LEU A 58 0.26 -18.95 1.00
N ASN A 59 -0.50 -17.95 1.45
CA ASN A 59 -0.51 -17.46 2.82
C ASN A 59 0.91 -17.19 3.35
N ALA A 60 1.69 -16.44 2.57
CA ALA A 60 3.11 -16.21 2.80
C ALA A 60 3.55 -14.82 2.33
N ILE A 61 4.65 -14.33 2.87
CA ILE A 61 5.44 -13.27 2.28
C ILE A 61 6.49 -13.92 1.38
N LEU A 62 6.68 -13.34 0.19
CA LEU A 62 7.70 -13.80 -0.76
C LEU A 62 8.72 -12.70 -0.98
N ARG A 63 9.98 -13.07 -1.06
CA ARG A 63 11.07 -12.23 -1.55
C ARG A 63 11.54 -12.76 -2.90
N VAL A 64 11.59 -11.91 -3.88
CA VAL A 64 12.10 -12.27 -5.22
C VAL A 64 13.36 -11.46 -5.47
N ASP A 65 14.45 -12.17 -5.68
CA ASP A 65 15.74 -11.57 -5.95
C ASP A 65 15.76 -10.94 -7.35
N PRO A 66 16.19 -9.68 -7.52
CA PRO A 66 16.15 -9.01 -8.81
C PRO A 66 17.16 -9.54 -9.83
N ASP A 67 18.25 -10.16 -9.36
CA ASP A 67 19.38 -10.58 -10.21
C ASP A 67 19.17 -11.96 -10.84
N ASP A 68 18.62 -12.93 -10.04
CA ASP A 68 18.52 -14.33 -10.47
C ASP A 68 17.09 -14.91 -10.43
N ASP A 69 16.10 -14.09 -10.09
CA ASP A 69 14.67 -14.45 -9.97
C ASP A 69 14.37 -15.52 -8.89
N VAL A 70 15.31 -15.76 -7.97
CA VAL A 70 15.11 -16.73 -6.88
C VAL A 70 14.00 -16.24 -5.94
N VAL A 71 13.01 -17.12 -5.70
CA VAL A 71 11.88 -16.86 -4.82
C VAL A 71 12.11 -17.49 -3.45
N THR A 72 12.31 -16.67 -2.44
CA THR A 72 12.33 -17.10 -1.03
C THR A 72 10.95 -16.93 -0.43
N ARG A 73 10.49 -17.93 0.32
CA ARG A 73 9.15 -17.97 0.91
C ARG A 73 9.22 -17.94 2.44
N TYR A 74 8.42 -17.04 3.04
CA TYR A 74 8.19 -16.91 4.48
C TYR A 74 6.72 -17.25 4.78
N PRO A 75 6.38 -18.52 5.07
CA PRO A 75 5.00 -18.92 5.34
C PRO A 75 4.53 -18.34 6.67
N LEU A 76 3.27 -17.90 6.72
CA LEU A 76 2.67 -17.50 7.98
C LEU A 76 2.48 -18.71 8.90
N PRO A 77 2.51 -18.49 10.24
CA PRO A 77 2.23 -19.55 11.19
C PRO A 77 0.81 -20.09 11.03
N ALA A 78 0.59 -21.36 11.44
CA ALA A 78 -0.64 -22.11 11.16
C ALA A 78 -1.91 -21.44 11.72
N GLU A 79 -1.80 -20.74 12.85
CA GLU A 79 -2.91 -19.97 13.45
C GLU A 79 -3.40 -18.82 12.60
N ALA A 80 -2.53 -18.29 11.71
CA ALA A 80 -2.85 -17.23 10.74
C ALA A 80 -3.22 -17.79 9.36
N ALA A 81 -3.62 -19.05 9.27
CA ALA A 81 -4.09 -19.63 8.01
C ALA A 81 -5.26 -18.83 7.45
N GLY A 82 -5.21 -18.51 6.14
CA GLY A 82 -6.24 -17.73 5.47
C GLY A 82 -6.24 -16.25 5.88
N ALA A 83 -5.10 -15.69 6.26
CA ALA A 83 -4.97 -14.29 6.67
C ALA A 83 -5.47 -13.29 5.62
N ASN A 84 -5.55 -13.66 4.34
CA ASN A 84 -5.93 -12.80 3.22
C ASN A 84 -5.02 -11.58 3.15
N LEU A 85 -3.73 -11.83 2.90
CA LEU A 85 -2.67 -10.83 2.92
C LEU A 85 -2.92 -9.67 1.96
N ASN A 86 -2.58 -8.45 2.37
CA ASN A 86 -2.85 -7.23 1.60
C ASN A 86 -1.57 -6.49 1.22
N THR A 87 -0.99 -5.71 2.11
CA THR A 87 0.17 -4.85 1.87
C THR A 87 1.24 -5.03 2.93
N ALA A 88 2.44 -4.52 2.63
CA ALA A 88 3.59 -4.57 3.52
C ALA A 88 4.36 -3.25 3.53
N ALA A 89 5.14 -3.03 4.59
CA ALA A 89 6.09 -1.94 4.74
C ALA A 89 7.25 -2.39 5.62
N PHE A 90 8.45 -1.82 5.41
CA PHE A 90 9.62 -2.08 6.27
C PHE A 90 9.70 -1.06 7.39
N ASP A 91 10.06 -1.52 8.60
CA ASP A 91 10.40 -0.64 9.71
C ASP A 91 11.88 -0.21 9.66
N ARG A 92 12.30 0.63 10.64
CA ARG A 92 13.67 1.14 10.78
C ARG A 92 14.74 0.06 10.99
N ASN A 93 14.33 -1.14 11.40
CA ASN A 93 15.24 -2.26 11.67
C ASN A 93 15.36 -3.21 10.46
N GLY A 94 14.67 -2.90 9.36
CA GLY A 94 14.61 -3.76 8.19
C GLY A 94 13.68 -4.97 8.35
N VAL A 95 12.80 -4.95 9.34
CA VAL A 95 11.74 -5.96 9.53
C VAL A 95 10.54 -5.58 8.67
N LEU A 96 10.05 -6.52 7.88
CA LEU A 96 8.87 -6.32 7.04
C LEU A 96 7.61 -6.56 7.86
N TRP A 97 6.73 -5.55 7.92
CA TRP A 97 5.40 -5.65 8.50
C TRP A 97 4.36 -5.82 7.42
N PHE A 98 3.30 -6.60 7.69
CA PHE A 98 2.24 -6.90 6.74
C PHE A 98 0.84 -6.82 7.37
N THR A 99 -0.17 -6.64 6.53
CA THR A 99 -1.58 -6.73 6.90
C THR A 99 -2.28 -7.91 6.23
N GLY A 100 -3.30 -8.45 6.91
CA GLY A 100 -4.19 -9.48 6.40
C GLY A 100 -5.65 -9.16 6.73
N GLN A 101 -6.49 -9.07 5.71
CA GLN A 101 -7.88 -8.58 5.81
C GLN A 101 -8.77 -9.44 6.71
N ALA A 102 -8.39 -10.71 6.93
CA ALA A 102 -9.11 -11.62 7.84
C ALA A 102 -8.85 -11.36 9.33
N GLY A 103 -8.31 -10.17 9.67
CA GLY A 103 -8.08 -9.75 11.04
C GLY A 103 -6.70 -10.04 11.57
N TRP A 104 -5.71 -10.04 10.68
CA TRP A 104 -4.32 -10.27 11.01
C TRP A 104 -3.43 -9.08 10.61
N TYR A 105 -2.36 -8.90 11.33
CA TYR A 105 -1.15 -8.18 10.93
C TYR A 105 0.03 -8.98 11.49
N GLY A 106 1.23 -8.66 11.04
CA GLY A 106 2.40 -9.42 11.49
C GLY A 106 3.68 -8.88 10.91
N ARG A 107 4.77 -9.59 11.18
CA ARG A 107 6.10 -9.21 10.71
C ARG A 107 6.91 -10.43 10.25
N VAL A 108 7.85 -10.16 9.35
CA VAL A 108 8.89 -11.08 8.91
C VAL A 108 10.23 -10.42 9.21
N ASP A 109 11.08 -11.08 9.96
CA ASP A 109 12.50 -10.73 10.05
C ASP A 109 13.28 -11.41 8.92
N PRO A 110 13.74 -10.67 7.90
CA PRO A 110 14.46 -11.28 6.78
C PRO A 110 15.77 -11.97 7.16
N ALA A 111 16.41 -11.51 8.23
CA ALA A 111 17.71 -12.03 8.66
C ALA A 111 17.61 -13.42 9.32
N SER A 112 16.57 -13.63 10.14
CA SER A 112 16.33 -14.90 10.82
C SER A 112 15.33 -15.81 10.11
N GLY A 113 14.49 -15.23 9.24
CA GLY A 113 13.35 -15.92 8.62
C GLY A 113 12.16 -16.10 9.55
N GLN A 114 12.19 -15.52 10.77
CA GLN A 114 11.09 -15.60 11.71
C GLN A 114 9.88 -14.82 11.21
N VAL A 115 8.68 -15.42 11.38
CA VAL A 115 7.40 -14.80 11.06
C VAL A 115 6.52 -14.80 12.31
N ASP A 116 6.10 -13.61 12.73
CA ASP A 116 5.14 -13.42 13.81
C ASP A 116 3.81 -12.91 13.24
N ALA A 117 2.69 -13.42 13.73
CA ALA A 117 1.36 -12.97 13.35
C ALA A 117 0.53 -12.61 14.59
N PHE A 118 -0.17 -11.49 14.52
CA PHE A 118 -0.95 -10.92 15.62
C PHE A 118 -2.41 -10.73 15.20
N ARG A 119 -3.33 -10.83 16.17
CA ARG A 119 -4.73 -10.49 15.94
C ARG A 119 -4.93 -8.98 15.99
N ALA A 120 -5.62 -8.45 15.00
CA ALA A 120 -5.96 -7.04 14.96
C ALA A 120 -6.98 -6.70 16.07
N PRO A 121 -6.90 -5.50 16.70
CA PRO A 121 -7.73 -5.13 17.85
C PRO A 121 -9.25 -5.24 17.61
N ARG A 122 -9.71 -5.03 16.36
CA ARG A 122 -11.14 -5.08 15.99
C ARG A 122 -11.47 -6.18 14.98
N GLY A 123 -10.65 -7.21 14.90
CA GLY A 123 -10.86 -8.34 13.98
C GLY A 123 -10.62 -7.98 12.52
N THR A 124 -11.54 -8.36 11.63
CA THR A 124 -11.39 -8.16 10.18
C THR A 124 -11.21 -6.70 9.80
N GLY A 125 -10.41 -6.45 8.77
CA GLY A 125 -10.28 -5.13 8.18
C GLY A 125 -8.89 -4.54 8.00
N PRO A 126 -7.78 -5.07 8.61
CA PRO A 126 -6.44 -4.54 8.30
C PRO A 126 -6.20 -4.56 6.80
N TYR A 127 -5.79 -3.41 6.25
CA TYR A 127 -5.72 -3.21 4.80
C TYR A 127 -4.40 -2.56 4.37
N GLY A 128 -4.34 -1.22 4.27
CA GLY A 128 -3.11 -0.50 3.96
C GLY A 128 -2.15 -0.47 5.14
N ILE A 129 -0.85 -0.43 4.87
CA ILE A 129 0.21 -0.27 5.87
C ILE A 129 1.28 0.64 5.30
N THR A 130 1.90 1.43 6.14
CA THR A 130 2.99 2.35 5.77
C THR A 130 4.01 2.46 6.91
N ALA A 131 5.21 2.88 6.54
CA ALA A 131 6.22 3.34 7.50
C ALA A 131 6.40 4.86 7.37
N THR A 132 6.67 5.54 8.49
CA THR A 132 7.15 6.92 8.48
C THR A 132 8.60 6.99 8.00
N PRO A 133 9.15 8.18 7.68
CA PRO A 133 10.59 8.32 7.41
C PRO A 133 11.49 7.80 8.54
N ASP A 134 11.01 7.85 9.80
CA ASP A 134 11.72 7.30 10.96
C ASP A 134 11.48 5.79 11.14
N GLY A 135 10.70 5.15 10.27
CA GLY A 135 10.41 3.72 10.28
C GLY A 135 9.41 3.28 11.34
N ASP A 136 8.54 4.18 11.83
CA ASP A 136 7.37 3.82 12.62
C ASP A 136 6.26 3.24 11.75
N ILE A 137 5.62 2.17 12.20
CA ILE A 137 4.64 1.42 11.41
C ILE A 137 3.20 1.82 11.79
N TYR A 138 2.41 2.12 10.75
CA TYR A 138 0.98 2.39 10.86
C TYR A 138 0.20 1.55 9.85
N PHE A 139 -0.93 0.99 10.26
CA PHE A 139 -1.84 0.31 9.32
C PHE A 139 -3.26 0.84 9.41
N ALA A 140 -3.93 0.87 8.27
CA ALA A 140 -5.34 1.23 8.13
C ALA A 140 -6.22 -0.01 8.30
N SER A 141 -7.33 0.10 9.03
CA SER A 141 -8.34 -0.94 9.16
C SER A 141 -9.66 -0.49 8.54
N LEU A 142 -10.02 -1.05 7.39
CA LEU A 142 -11.22 -0.66 6.65
C LEU A 142 -12.50 -0.99 7.42
N ALA A 143 -12.68 -2.26 7.82
CA ALA A 143 -13.88 -2.67 8.54
C ALA A 143 -13.87 -2.21 10.00
N GLY A 144 -12.69 -2.12 10.63
CA GLY A 144 -12.54 -1.60 11.98
C GLY A 144 -12.62 -0.07 12.07
N SER A 145 -12.47 0.62 10.94
CA SER A 145 -12.52 2.08 10.80
C SER A 145 -11.57 2.82 11.75
N TYR A 146 -10.30 2.41 11.77
CA TYR A 146 -9.25 3.03 12.58
C TYR A 146 -7.89 3.01 11.89
N LEU A 147 -6.99 3.87 12.33
CA LEU A 147 -5.56 3.78 12.08
C LEU A 147 -4.90 3.09 13.27
N GLY A 148 -4.11 2.05 13.05
CA GLY A 148 -3.34 1.36 14.09
C GLY A 148 -1.89 1.81 14.07
N GLN A 149 -1.38 2.31 15.18
CA GLN A 149 0.05 2.54 15.40
C GLN A 149 0.66 1.29 16.04
N VAL A 150 1.67 0.73 15.42
CA VAL A 150 2.32 -0.51 15.89
C VAL A 150 3.55 -0.18 16.72
N ASP A 151 3.63 -0.71 17.93
CA ASP A 151 4.90 -0.79 18.65
C ASP A 151 5.75 -1.88 17.99
N ILE A 152 6.81 -1.51 17.31
CA ILE A 152 7.63 -2.45 16.52
C ILE A 152 8.42 -3.46 17.39
N GLY A 153 8.59 -3.19 18.69
CA GLY A 153 9.24 -4.10 19.63
C GLY A 153 8.29 -5.21 20.07
N SER A 154 7.15 -4.85 20.66
CA SER A 154 6.16 -5.78 21.20
C SER A 154 5.18 -6.33 20.17
N GLY A 155 4.90 -5.58 19.11
CA GLY A 155 3.82 -5.85 18.17
C GLY A 155 2.46 -5.32 18.64
N GLU A 156 2.35 -4.68 19.80
CA GLU A 156 1.10 -4.11 20.28
C GLU A 156 0.62 -2.94 19.44
N VAL A 157 -0.70 -2.75 19.38
CA VAL A 157 -1.34 -1.72 18.55
C VAL A 157 -2.11 -0.71 19.39
N THR A 158 -1.76 0.56 19.23
CA THR A 158 -2.58 1.69 19.68
C THR A 158 -3.61 2.03 18.59
N VAL A 159 -4.89 2.01 18.94
CA VAL A 159 -6.00 2.37 18.05
C VAL A 159 -6.18 3.88 18.03
N LEU A 160 -6.11 4.49 16.86
CA LEU A 160 -6.29 5.93 16.61
C LEU A 160 -7.58 6.12 15.81
N GLU A 161 -8.56 6.79 16.42
CA GLU A 161 -9.87 7.02 15.82
C GLU A 161 -9.86 8.27 14.94
N PRO A 162 -10.28 8.19 13.65
CA PRO A 162 -10.54 9.39 12.88
C PRO A 162 -11.75 10.15 13.45
N PRO A 163 -11.82 11.49 13.26
CA PRO A 163 -12.96 12.28 13.72
C PRO A 163 -14.30 11.84 13.15
N THR A 164 -14.33 11.44 11.88
CA THR A 164 -15.54 10.90 11.24
C THR A 164 -15.75 9.45 11.64
N ALA A 165 -16.79 9.20 12.43
CA ALA A 165 -17.15 7.85 12.86
C ALA A 165 -17.51 6.96 11.66
N GLY A 166 -16.96 5.74 11.63
CA GLY A 166 -17.21 4.79 10.54
C GLY A 166 -16.60 5.19 9.21
N ALA A 167 -15.59 6.07 9.21
CA ALA A 167 -14.93 6.62 8.02
C ALA A 167 -14.45 5.58 7.01
N GLY A 168 -14.14 4.36 7.47
CA GLY A 168 -13.66 3.28 6.62
C GLY A 168 -12.22 3.52 6.16
N VAL A 169 -11.31 3.64 7.12
CA VAL A 169 -9.87 3.89 6.89
C VAL A 169 -9.27 2.72 6.11
N ARG A 170 -8.94 2.94 4.82
CA ARG A 170 -8.61 1.86 3.89
C ARG A 170 -7.13 1.73 3.57
N ARG A 171 -6.50 2.80 3.13
CA ARG A 171 -5.07 2.87 2.80
C ARG A 171 -4.42 3.96 3.62
N ALA A 172 -3.14 3.79 3.87
CA ALA A 172 -2.32 4.76 4.59
C ALA A 172 -1.01 5.00 3.86
N TRP A 173 -0.48 6.21 3.94
CA TRP A 173 0.84 6.60 3.46
C TRP A 173 1.40 7.72 4.34
N SER A 174 2.73 7.72 4.54
CA SER A 174 3.39 8.79 5.30
C SER A 174 3.91 9.89 4.38
N ASP A 175 3.88 11.13 4.85
CA ASP A 175 4.58 12.25 4.21
C ASP A 175 6.00 12.44 4.77
N SER A 176 6.74 13.42 4.25
CA SER A 176 8.12 13.72 4.65
C SER A 176 8.27 14.14 6.12
N LYS A 177 7.18 14.55 6.77
CA LYS A 177 7.10 14.98 8.18
C LYS A 177 6.64 13.87 9.13
N GLY A 178 6.42 12.65 8.61
CA GLY A 178 5.93 11.53 9.40
C GLY A 178 4.44 11.58 9.72
N ARG A 179 3.65 12.49 9.09
CA ARG A 179 2.20 12.48 9.22
C ARG A 179 1.61 11.37 8.38
N ILE A 180 0.52 10.77 8.84
CA ILE A 180 -0.10 9.62 8.19
C ILE A 180 -1.36 10.05 7.45
N TRP A 181 -1.30 10.02 6.14
CA TRP A 181 -2.42 10.27 5.25
C TRP A 181 -3.23 8.99 5.04
N VAL A 182 -4.55 9.08 5.08
CA VAL A 182 -5.46 7.94 4.95
C VAL A 182 -6.55 8.21 3.93
N ALA A 183 -6.91 7.17 3.16
CA ALA A 183 -8.10 7.16 2.33
C ALA A 183 -9.27 6.64 3.17
N GLU A 184 -10.33 7.44 3.31
CA GLU A 184 -11.53 7.13 4.09
C GLU A 184 -12.68 6.76 3.15
N TRP A 185 -12.72 5.48 2.82
CA TRP A 185 -13.59 4.92 1.80
C TRP A 185 -15.08 5.20 2.02
N ASN A 186 -15.57 4.99 3.25
CA ASN A 186 -17.00 5.15 3.56
C ASN A 186 -17.42 6.62 3.64
N ALA A 187 -16.52 7.47 4.18
CA ALA A 187 -16.78 8.89 4.34
C ALA A 187 -16.55 9.71 3.06
N GLY A 188 -15.83 9.13 2.08
CA GLY A 188 -15.48 9.85 0.86
C GLY A 188 -14.48 10.98 1.08
N GLN A 189 -13.51 10.75 1.99
CA GLN A 189 -12.59 11.77 2.48
C GLN A 189 -11.13 11.30 2.34
N VAL A 190 -10.22 12.25 2.38
CA VAL A 190 -8.83 12.03 2.74
C VAL A 190 -8.60 12.62 4.12
N GLY A 191 -8.00 11.85 5.00
CA GLY A 191 -7.65 12.26 6.35
C GLY A 191 -6.13 12.34 6.52
N VAL A 192 -5.66 13.12 7.50
CA VAL A 192 -4.28 13.11 7.97
C VAL A 192 -4.24 13.10 9.49
N TYR A 193 -3.45 12.18 10.03
CA TYR A 193 -3.07 12.12 11.44
C TYR A 193 -1.66 12.67 11.62
N ASP A 194 -1.48 13.58 12.57
CA ASP A 194 -0.19 14.12 12.96
C ASP A 194 0.25 13.49 14.29
N PRO A 195 1.27 12.59 14.29
CA PRO A 195 1.71 11.95 15.52
C PRO A 195 2.37 12.89 16.51
N SER A 196 2.84 14.07 16.08
CA SER A 196 3.54 15.01 16.94
C SER A 196 2.64 15.67 17.99
N ASP A 197 1.34 15.80 17.68
CA ASP A 197 0.36 16.43 18.57
C ASP A 197 -0.94 15.62 18.72
N GLY A 198 -1.06 14.49 18.00
CA GLY A 198 -2.24 13.62 17.99
C GLY A 198 -3.44 14.20 17.24
N SER A 199 -3.25 15.24 16.46
CA SER A 199 -4.34 15.91 15.74
C SER A 199 -4.73 15.19 14.45
N TRP A 200 -6.00 15.40 14.07
CA TRP A 200 -6.55 14.95 12.80
C TRP A 200 -7.08 16.11 11.99
N ARG A 201 -7.00 15.99 10.65
CA ARG A 201 -7.72 16.84 9.69
C ARG A 201 -8.27 15.98 8.57
N GLU A 202 -9.44 16.35 8.05
CA GLU A 202 -10.17 15.60 7.02
C GLU A 202 -10.66 16.56 5.92
N TRP A 203 -10.64 16.11 4.67
CA TRP A 203 -11.18 16.84 3.52
C TRP A 203 -12.01 15.91 2.64
N ARG A 204 -13.25 16.30 2.38
CA ARG A 204 -14.12 15.55 1.49
C ARG A 204 -13.63 15.69 0.04
N LEU A 205 -13.55 14.57 -0.67
CA LEU A 205 -13.25 14.58 -2.10
C LEU A 205 -14.43 15.19 -2.88
N PRO A 206 -14.16 15.80 -4.07
CA PRO A 206 -15.21 16.25 -4.99
C PRO A 206 -16.10 15.09 -5.45
N GLY A 207 -17.37 15.42 -5.75
CA GLY A 207 -18.38 14.48 -6.24
C GLY A 207 -19.46 14.15 -5.19
N ASP A 208 -20.55 13.49 -5.65
CA ASP A 208 -21.70 13.22 -4.81
C ASP A 208 -21.46 12.10 -3.77
N SER A 209 -20.79 11.04 -4.20
CA SER A 209 -20.49 9.87 -3.36
C SER A 209 -19.09 9.33 -3.66
N PRO A 210 -18.04 10.11 -3.35
CA PRO A 210 -16.68 9.70 -3.68
C PRO A 210 -16.25 8.50 -2.83
N GLN A 211 -15.45 7.60 -3.45
CA GLN A 211 -14.91 6.40 -2.82
C GLN A 211 -13.39 6.34 -3.01
N PRO A 212 -12.62 7.07 -2.17
CA PRO A 212 -11.17 7.06 -2.25
C PRO A 212 -10.62 5.67 -1.84
N TYR A 213 -9.81 5.08 -2.73
CA TYR A 213 -9.27 3.74 -2.51
C TYR A 213 -7.80 3.77 -2.08
N ALA A 214 -6.91 4.25 -2.96
CA ALA A 214 -5.49 4.40 -2.68
C ALA A 214 -5.19 5.77 -2.11
N VAL A 215 -4.09 5.85 -1.37
CA VAL A 215 -3.42 7.09 -1.01
C VAL A 215 -1.91 6.87 -1.16
N TYR A 216 -1.22 7.84 -1.73
CA TYR A 216 0.22 7.94 -1.86
C TYR A 216 0.61 9.41 -1.70
N VAL A 217 1.76 9.68 -1.09
CA VAL A 217 2.31 11.04 -0.97
C VAL A 217 3.63 11.08 -1.72
N ASP A 218 3.78 12.05 -2.59
CA ASP A 218 5.00 12.21 -3.39
C ASP A 218 6.10 13.00 -2.65
N GLU A 219 7.25 13.18 -3.29
CA GLU A 219 8.42 13.88 -2.75
C GLU A 219 8.18 15.39 -2.51
N LEU A 220 7.05 15.93 -3.00
CA LEU A 220 6.62 17.32 -2.78
C LEU A 220 5.58 17.44 -1.66
N ASP A 221 5.32 16.37 -0.91
CA ASP A 221 4.24 16.25 0.07
C ASP A 221 2.83 16.48 -0.54
N VAL A 222 2.68 16.21 -1.84
CA VAL A 222 1.38 16.21 -2.51
C VAL A 222 0.74 14.84 -2.41
N VAL A 223 -0.55 14.82 -2.09
CA VAL A 223 -1.30 13.60 -1.88
C VAL A 223 -1.98 13.14 -3.17
N TRP A 224 -1.78 11.90 -3.53
CA TRP A 224 -2.41 11.25 -4.68
C TRP A 224 -3.37 10.17 -4.19
N LEU A 225 -4.56 10.16 -4.74
CA LEU A 225 -5.62 9.21 -4.41
C LEU A 225 -6.16 8.57 -5.70
N THR A 226 -6.78 7.40 -5.56
CA THR A 226 -7.69 6.90 -6.57
C THR A 226 -9.11 7.06 -6.07
N GLU A 227 -10.03 7.44 -6.96
CA GLU A 227 -11.43 7.64 -6.66
C GLU A 227 -12.27 6.71 -7.56
N PHE A 228 -12.95 5.73 -6.94
CA PHE A 228 -13.59 4.64 -7.66
C PHE A 228 -14.92 5.01 -8.30
N THR A 229 -15.68 5.94 -7.73
CA THR A 229 -16.98 6.35 -8.27
C THR A 229 -16.81 7.11 -9.58
N ALA A 230 -15.83 8.01 -9.65
CA ALA A 230 -15.51 8.76 -10.87
C ALA A 230 -14.47 8.07 -11.77
N ASP A 231 -13.94 6.91 -11.33
CA ASP A 231 -12.85 6.19 -12.02
C ASP A 231 -11.67 7.11 -12.35
N ALA A 232 -11.15 7.80 -11.31
CA ALA A 232 -10.16 8.87 -11.47
C ALA A 232 -8.93 8.68 -10.58
N ILE A 233 -7.81 9.26 -11.00
CA ILE A 233 -6.67 9.57 -10.16
C ILE A 233 -6.83 11.01 -9.69
N VAL A 234 -6.71 11.26 -8.39
CA VAL A 234 -6.95 12.57 -7.78
C VAL A 234 -5.67 13.07 -7.12
N ARG A 235 -5.24 14.28 -7.48
CA ARG A 235 -4.18 15.02 -6.80
C ARG A 235 -4.81 15.96 -5.78
N PHE A 236 -4.35 15.93 -4.55
CA PHE A 236 -4.73 16.85 -3.48
C PHE A 236 -3.48 17.60 -3.00
N ASP A 237 -3.57 18.92 -3.01
CA ASP A 237 -2.53 19.80 -2.49
C ASP A 237 -2.90 20.26 -1.07
N PRO A 238 -2.19 19.77 -0.03
CA PRO A 238 -2.54 20.10 1.34
C PRO A 238 -2.30 21.55 1.73
N LEU A 239 -1.44 22.29 1.00
CA LEU A 239 -1.14 23.70 1.29
C LEU A 239 -2.30 24.61 0.88
N THR A 240 -2.93 24.30 -0.23
CA THR A 240 -4.04 25.10 -0.81
C THR A 240 -5.41 24.43 -0.57
N ALA A 241 -5.44 23.20 -0.05
CA ALA A 241 -6.63 22.38 0.08
C ALA A 241 -7.41 22.20 -1.24
N THR A 242 -6.69 22.07 -2.36
CA THR A 242 -7.29 21.96 -3.70
C THR A 242 -7.16 20.57 -4.27
N PHE A 243 -8.24 20.10 -4.93
CA PHE A 243 -8.30 18.83 -5.63
C PHE A 243 -8.23 19.03 -7.14
N ARG A 244 -7.54 18.11 -7.83
CA ARG A 244 -7.53 18.00 -9.28
C ARG A 244 -7.65 16.53 -9.69
N SER A 245 -8.64 16.21 -10.54
CA SER A 245 -8.88 14.85 -11.03
C SER A 245 -8.31 14.65 -12.43
N PHE A 246 -7.81 13.44 -12.69
CA PHE A 246 -7.28 12.97 -13.96
C PHE A 246 -7.98 11.67 -14.33
N ALA A 247 -8.55 11.63 -15.54
CA ALA A 247 -9.12 10.39 -16.06
C ALA A 247 -7.99 9.45 -16.51
N PRO A 248 -7.96 8.19 -16.04
CA PRO A 248 -7.07 7.17 -16.60
C PRO A 248 -7.40 6.89 -18.06
N PRO A 249 -6.44 6.34 -18.86
CA PRO A 249 -6.67 6.09 -20.28
C PRO A 249 -7.66 4.94 -20.56
N SER A 250 -7.88 4.03 -19.61
CA SER A 250 -8.84 2.93 -19.74
C SER A 250 -10.16 3.23 -19.03
N VAL A 251 -11.27 2.69 -19.54
CA VAL A 251 -12.61 2.81 -18.92
C VAL A 251 -13.33 1.45 -19.00
N PRO A 252 -13.66 0.80 -17.88
CA PRO A 252 -13.23 1.14 -16.51
C PRO A 252 -11.76 0.87 -16.29
N SER A 253 -11.11 1.68 -15.47
CA SER A 253 -9.71 1.49 -15.07
C SER A 253 -9.57 0.73 -13.75
N ALA A 254 -10.37 1.11 -12.75
CA ALA A 254 -10.35 0.57 -11.39
C ALA A 254 -8.93 0.54 -10.79
N VAL A 255 -8.25 1.68 -10.77
CA VAL A 255 -6.88 1.79 -10.22
C VAL A 255 -6.90 1.58 -8.71
N ARG A 256 -6.27 0.47 -8.24
CA ARG A 256 -6.38 0.02 -6.85
C ARG A 256 -5.23 0.43 -5.94
N GLN A 257 -4.06 0.68 -6.48
CA GLN A 257 -2.88 1.06 -5.72
C GLN A 257 -2.12 2.15 -6.45
N LEU A 258 -1.55 3.07 -5.69
CA LEU A 258 -0.60 4.06 -6.18
C LEU A 258 0.71 3.91 -5.42
N LEU A 259 1.82 3.92 -6.13
CA LEU A 259 3.15 4.12 -5.61
C LEU A 259 3.92 4.97 -6.63
N GLY A 260 4.95 5.65 -6.19
CA GLY A 260 5.70 6.55 -7.08
C GLY A 260 7.19 6.53 -6.84
N ARG A 261 7.86 7.31 -7.65
CA ARG A 261 9.23 7.78 -7.53
C ARG A 261 9.26 9.25 -7.98
N PRO A 262 10.33 10.01 -7.72
CA PRO A 262 10.36 11.43 -8.05
C PRO A 262 9.88 11.71 -9.48
N GLY A 263 8.89 12.59 -9.62
CA GLY A 263 8.27 12.97 -10.90
C GLY A 263 7.26 11.98 -11.47
N GLU A 264 6.98 10.84 -10.84
CA GLU A 264 6.07 9.83 -11.36
C GLU A 264 5.19 9.21 -10.28
N VAL A 265 3.88 9.10 -10.55
CA VAL A 265 2.94 8.29 -9.78
C VAL A 265 2.39 7.18 -10.66
N TRP A 266 2.62 5.96 -10.25
CA TRP A 266 2.20 4.74 -10.94
C TRP A 266 0.96 4.15 -10.32
N GLY A 267 0.08 3.57 -11.16
CA GLY A 267 -1.10 2.85 -10.76
C GLY A 267 -1.31 1.58 -11.57
N ALA A 268 -2.03 0.62 -10.99
CA ALA A 268 -2.43 -0.60 -11.67
C ALA A 268 -3.92 -0.52 -12.02
N GLU A 269 -4.25 -0.42 -13.31
CA GLU A 269 -5.61 -0.46 -13.86
C GLU A 269 -6.13 -1.92 -13.84
N SER A 270 -6.69 -2.33 -12.70
CA SER A 270 -7.05 -3.73 -12.44
C SER A 270 -8.19 -4.25 -13.31
N ALA A 271 -8.98 -3.35 -13.91
CA ALA A 271 -10.05 -3.73 -14.84
C ALA A 271 -9.57 -3.84 -16.29
N ALA A 272 -8.37 -3.34 -16.60
CA ALA A 272 -7.83 -3.26 -17.96
C ALA A 272 -6.52 -4.05 -18.16
N ASP A 273 -5.99 -4.68 -17.09
CA ASP A 273 -4.69 -5.38 -17.08
C ASP A 273 -3.54 -4.50 -17.62
N ARG A 274 -3.47 -3.25 -17.13
CA ARG A 274 -2.48 -2.24 -17.54
C ARG A 274 -1.87 -1.54 -16.34
N LEU A 275 -0.71 -0.93 -16.57
CA LEU A 275 -0.14 0.08 -15.68
C LEU A 275 -0.37 1.47 -16.27
N VAL A 276 -0.69 2.42 -15.41
CA VAL A 276 -0.84 3.84 -15.73
C VAL A 276 0.19 4.64 -14.96
N VAL A 277 0.70 5.71 -15.57
CA VAL A 277 1.61 6.66 -14.92
C VAL A 277 1.16 8.09 -15.13
N VAL A 278 1.15 8.86 -14.05
CA VAL A 278 1.05 10.32 -14.09
C VAL A 278 2.46 10.87 -13.94
N ARG A 279 2.91 11.66 -14.93
CA ARG A 279 4.20 12.37 -14.87
C ARG A 279 3.95 13.83 -14.52
N TYR A 280 4.75 14.36 -13.61
CA TYR A 280 4.70 15.76 -13.17
C TYR A 280 6.11 16.32 -13.06
N ALA A 281 6.25 17.65 -13.09
CA ALA A 281 7.54 18.26 -12.83
C ALA A 281 7.93 18.01 -11.38
N ALA A 282 9.03 17.29 -11.17
CA ALA A 282 9.67 17.19 -9.86
C ALA A 282 10.16 18.59 -9.46
N ALA A 283 10.35 18.84 -8.16
CA ALA A 283 11.03 20.05 -7.71
C ALA A 283 12.48 20.01 -8.22
N ASP A 284 12.95 21.15 -8.75
CA ASP A 284 14.36 21.38 -9.10
C ASP A 284 15.23 21.41 -7.82
#